data_94823baac3b3aa177ff1c967b8caa39d
#
_entry.id   94823baac3b3aa177ff1c967b8caa39d
#
_cell.length_a   1.000
_cell.length_b   1.000
_cell.length_c   1.000
_cell.angle_alpha   90.00
_cell.angle_beta   90.00
_cell.angle_gamma   90.00
#
_symmetry.space_group_name_H-M   'P 1'
#
loop_
_entity.id
_entity.type
_entity.pdbx_description
1 polymer ?
#
loop_
_entity_poly.entity_id
_entity_poly.type
_entity_poly.pdbx_seq_one_letter_code
_entity_poly.pdbx_strand_id
1 'polypeptide(L)'
;MRKQITGFFYDIYYKVFIKSINDDAIPSYIYMFLNFGYMDEELAGEEVSVLLYKIYKAGDSLFNNDNIFTMYRWLKLVMSGEKNPSRNNFDQSYEEFIRQEIKNNSIDMSEESALNNCEMKLRFEIDNLFKSANYMTYGRVSTFVPVVIKENIAKNIPDAMLSADSVTDIITKIKEIDFSLFYRSIVYTNEELGISQLYVYEEYLPEIILTPCIGSRGVLWQEINGRKRNSSARMLFPIFCNTIPENIFLNVMGKYRWEICRRIQGSYWNVATEKSLTSEYYDYLLFYKKNKDLSEQQKEKLKSLLINCRNNYSEVFAKDYETWINYESKGASKLNKISRNILAKYCPFNKDIRGVLRSNPIFTDCIDYYERHMLNDRRKYDNLIKVMQTKNIPIPKEIEETRAYYSK
;
A
#
# COMPACT_ATOMS: atom_id res chain seq x y z
N MET A 1 3.92 25.25 17.28
CA MET A 1 3.77 25.68 15.89
C MET A 1 3.20 24.59 14.97
N ARG A 2 3.79 23.39 14.85
CA ARG A 2 3.25 22.31 13.98
C ARG A 2 1.79 21.91 14.25
N LYS A 3 1.37 21.75 15.52
CA LYS A 3 -0.01 21.41 15.88
C LYS A 3 -1.03 22.49 15.51
N GLN A 4 -0.66 23.76 15.59
CA GLN A 4 -1.56 24.87 15.27
C GLN A 4 -1.78 25.01 13.75
N ILE A 5 -0.75 24.83 12.94
CA ILE A 5 -0.87 24.91 11.46
C ILE A 5 -1.70 23.74 10.94
N THR A 6 -1.44 22.53 11.43
CA THR A 6 -2.23 21.34 11.02
C THR A 6 -3.69 21.46 11.45
N GLY A 7 -3.98 21.94 12.66
CA GLY A 7 -5.33 22.20 13.14
C GLY A 7 -6.09 23.24 12.30
N PHE A 8 -5.42 24.31 11.91
CA PHE A 8 -6.04 25.36 11.08
C PHE A 8 -6.49 24.83 9.72
N PHE A 9 -5.64 24.09 9.01
CA PHE A 9 -6.00 23.51 7.72
C PHE A 9 -7.04 22.40 7.84
N TYR A 10 -6.99 21.59 8.88
CA TYR A 10 -8.02 20.64 9.22
C TYR A 10 -9.39 21.30 9.34
N ASP A 11 -9.49 22.36 10.14
CA ASP A 11 -10.74 23.07 10.38
C ASP A 11 -11.31 23.71 9.10
N ILE A 12 -10.44 24.29 8.27
CA ILE A 12 -10.85 24.84 6.98
C ILE A 12 -11.35 23.71 6.07
N TYR A 13 -10.56 22.65 5.90
CA TYR A 13 -10.94 21.55 5.02
C TYR A 13 -12.28 20.95 5.46
N TYR A 14 -12.43 20.67 6.75
CA TYR A 14 -13.65 20.13 7.33
C TYR A 14 -14.86 21.03 7.06
N LYS A 15 -14.75 22.33 7.33
CA LYS A 15 -15.83 23.30 7.11
C LYS A 15 -16.23 23.42 5.63
N VAL A 16 -15.26 23.44 4.75
CA VAL A 16 -15.51 23.48 3.29
C VAL A 16 -16.15 22.18 2.82
N PHE A 17 -15.65 21.03 3.31
CA PHE A 17 -16.22 19.73 2.99
C PHE A 17 -17.69 19.62 3.39
N ILE A 18 -18.02 19.94 4.65
CA ILE A 18 -19.41 19.89 5.15
C ILE A 18 -20.36 20.79 4.36
N LYS A 19 -19.91 21.99 3.97
CA LYS A 19 -20.72 22.87 3.13
C LYS A 19 -20.96 22.29 1.73
N SER A 20 -19.97 21.61 1.17
CA SER A 20 -20.04 21.07 -0.20
C SER A 20 -20.89 19.81 -0.34
N ILE A 21 -21.18 19.11 0.76
CA ILE A 21 -21.92 17.86 0.71
C ILE A 21 -23.36 18.01 0.27
N ASN A 22 -23.96 19.12 0.64
CA ASN A 22 -25.39 19.39 0.37
C ASN A 22 -25.60 20.16 -0.94
N ASP A 23 -24.53 20.49 -1.67
CA ASP A 23 -24.62 21.24 -2.92
C ASP A 23 -24.59 20.25 -4.10
N ASP A 24 -25.63 20.25 -4.92
CA ASP A 24 -25.74 19.45 -6.16
C ASP A 24 -24.67 19.85 -7.19
N ALA A 25 -24.20 21.09 -7.14
CA ALA A 25 -23.15 21.61 -8.01
C ALA A 25 -22.08 22.36 -7.19
N ILE A 26 -20.95 21.69 -6.96
CA ILE A 26 -19.83 22.30 -6.25
C ILE A 26 -19.13 23.31 -7.18
N PRO A 27 -18.91 24.57 -6.76
CA PRO A 27 -18.12 25.54 -7.52
C PRO A 27 -16.71 24.99 -7.83
N SER A 28 -16.17 25.35 -8.99
CA SER A 28 -14.87 24.83 -9.46
C SER A 28 -13.74 25.04 -8.45
N TYR A 29 -13.68 26.19 -7.80
CA TYR A 29 -12.64 26.49 -6.81
C TYR A 29 -12.77 25.63 -5.54
N ILE A 30 -13.98 25.25 -5.12
CA ILE A 30 -14.20 24.34 -3.99
C ILE A 30 -13.80 22.91 -4.38
N TYR A 31 -14.18 22.46 -5.59
CA TYR A 31 -13.75 21.17 -6.12
C TYR A 31 -12.23 21.07 -6.15
N MET A 32 -11.55 22.09 -6.64
CA MET A 32 -10.09 22.17 -6.71
C MET A 32 -9.46 22.15 -5.31
N PHE A 33 -10.05 22.88 -4.37
CA PHE A 33 -9.58 22.85 -2.99
C PHE A 33 -9.70 21.46 -2.34
N LEU A 34 -10.85 20.82 -2.47
CA LEU A 34 -11.13 19.54 -1.82
C LEU A 34 -10.31 18.37 -2.39
N ASN A 35 -10.07 18.39 -3.70
CA ASN A 35 -9.34 17.31 -4.36
C ASN A 35 -7.82 17.54 -4.41
N PHE A 36 -7.39 18.79 -4.59
CA PHE A 36 -5.98 19.10 -4.91
C PHE A 36 -5.31 20.06 -3.92
N GLY A 37 -6.07 20.64 -3.01
CA GLY A 37 -5.62 21.74 -2.17
C GLY A 37 -5.94 23.09 -2.79
N TYR A 38 -5.63 24.16 -2.07
CA TYR A 38 -5.93 25.52 -2.51
C TYR A 38 -5.11 25.87 -3.75
N MET A 39 -5.79 26.49 -4.71
CA MET A 39 -5.17 27.08 -5.88
C MET A 39 -5.52 28.57 -5.91
N ASP A 40 -4.49 29.37 -5.93
CA ASP A 40 -4.63 30.81 -6.03
C ASP A 40 -4.91 31.20 -7.49
N GLU A 41 -6.00 31.90 -7.74
CA GLU A 41 -6.40 32.30 -9.10
C GLU A 41 -5.37 33.20 -9.77
N GLU A 42 -4.65 34.05 -9.00
CA GLU A 42 -3.58 34.88 -9.52
C GLU A 42 -2.37 34.11 -10.06
N LEU A 43 -2.27 32.81 -9.71
CA LEU A 43 -1.15 31.96 -10.08
C LEU A 43 -1.31 31.25 -11.40
N ALA A 44 -2.52 31.04 -11.78
CA ALA A 44 -2.84 30.33 -12.98
C ALA A 44 -2.65 31.29 -14.16
N GLY A 45 -1.51 31.26 -14.81
CA GLY A 45 -1.45 31.72 -16.19
C GLY A 45 -2.59 31.05 -16.99
N GLU A 46 -3.02 31.65 -18.09
CA GLU A 46 -4.17 31.16 -18.89
C GLU A 46 -4.11 29.64 -19.16
N GLU A 47 -2.92 29.08 -19.41
CA GLU A 47 -2.72 27.64 -19.68
C GLU A 47 -3.10 26.75 -18.50
N VAL A 48 -2.74 27.13 -17.27
CA VAL A 48 -3.05 26.37 -16.07
C VAL A 48 -4.54 26.46 -15.75
N SER A 49 -5.15 27.63 -15.89
CA SER A 49 -6.60 27.82 -15.71
C SER A 49 -7.41 26.97 -16.69
N VAL A 50 -7.00 26.90 -17.95
CA VAL A 50 -7.64 26.04 -18.97
C VAL A 50 -7.51 24.57 -18.60
N LEU A 51 -6.34 24.16 -18.12
CA LEU A 51 -6.12 22.76 -17.69
C LEU A 51 -7.01 22.39 -16.50
N LEU A 52 -7.04 23.24 -15.49
CA LEU A 52 -7.85 23.03 -14.30
C LEU A 52 -9.35 22.97 -14.61
N TYR A 53 -9.79 23.77 -15.53
CA TYR A 53 -11.16 23.72 -16.04
C TYR A 53 -11.44 22.40 -16.79
N LYS A 54 -10.48 21.89 -17.56
CA LYS A 54 -10.60 20.57 -18.20
C LYS A 54 -10.67 19.44 -17.15
N ILE A 55 -9.83 19.49 -16.13
CA ILE A 55 -9.83 18.55 -15.00
C ILE A 55 -11.19 18.60 -14.28
N TYR A 56 -11.66 19.79 -13.95
CA TYR A 56 -12.96 19.99 -13.33
C TYR A 56 -14.11 19.44 -14.18
N LYS A 57 -14.10 19.69 -15.50
CA LYS A 57 -15.11 19.14 -16.43
C LYS A 57 -15.00 17.64 -16.65
N ALA A 58 -13.81 17.05 -16.58
CA ALA A 58 -13.64 15.62 -16.66
C ALA A 58 -14.25 14.91 -15.44
N GLY A 59 -14.47 15.64 -14.34
CA GLY A 59 -15.11 15.15 -13.14
C GLY A 59 -14.27 14.11 -12.38
N ASP A 60 -14.93 13.36 -11.55
CA ASP A 60 -14.29 12.39 -10.65
C ASP A 60 -13.58 11.24 -11.38
N SER A 61 -13.99 10.92 -12.63
CA SER A 61 -13.46 9.77 -13.38
C SER A 61 -11.96 9.84 -13.69
N LEU A 62 -11.38 11.03 -13.73
CA LEU A 62 -9.95 11.19 -13.98
C LEU A 62 -9.08 10.74 -12.78
N PHE A 63 -9.60 10.85 -11.56
CA PHE A 63 -8.84 10.63 -10.32
C PHE A 63 -9.38 9.50 -9.46
N ASN A 64 -10.54 8.95 -9.80
CA ASN A 64 -11.21 7.94 -9.00
C ASN A 64 -11.58 6.72 -9.85
N ASN A 65 -11.37 5.53 -9.27
CA ASN A 65 -11.86 4.26 -9.77
C ASN A 65 -12.26 3.35 -8.59
N ASP A 66 -12.42 2.06 -8.80
CA ASP A 66 -12.91 1.12 -7.77
C ASP A 66 -12.01 1.01 -6.53
N ASN A 67 -10.72 1.27 -6.67
CA ASN A 67 -9.74 1.15 -5.58
C ASN A 67 -8.79 2.35 -5.44
N ILE A 68 -8.94 3.37 -6.28
CA ILE A 68 -8.15 4.61 -6.22
C ILE A 68 -9.12 5.77 -6.01
N PHE A 69 -8.85 6.60 -5.02
CA PHE A 69 -9.75 7.67 -4.61
C PHE A 69 -8.96 8.94 -4.34
N THR A 70 -9.51 10.10 -4.71
CA THR A 70 -9.07 11.33 -4.06
C THR A 70 -9.56 11.33 -2.61
N MET A 71 -8.90 12.10 -1.74
CA MET A 71 -9.34 12.24 -0.34
C MET A 71 -10.80 12.71 -0.25
N TYR A 72 -11.21 13.62 -1.12
CA TYR A 72 -12.59 14.10 -1.16
C TYR A 72 -13.59 12.97 -1.46
N ARG A 73 -13.34 12.18 -2.50
CA ARG A 73 -14.20 11.03 -2.85
C ARG A 73 -14.22 9.99 -1.74
N TRP A 74 -13.06 9.68 -1.17
CA TRP A 74 -12.94 8.76 -0.05
C TRP A 74 -13.82 9.16 1.14
N LEU A 75 -13.75 10.43 1.54
CA LEU A 75 -14.54 10.94 2.67
C LEU A 75 -16.05 10.90 2.37
N LYS A 76 -16.47 11.13 1.14
CA LYS A 76 -17.88 10.95 0.72
C LYS A 76 -18.33 9.51 0.90
N LEU A 77 -17.52 8.52 0.50
CA LEU A 77 -17.81 7.09 0.65
C LEU A 77 -17.86 6.66 2.12
N VAL A 78 -17.00 7.23 2.97
CA VAL A 78 -17.03 6.99 4.42
C VAL A 78 -18.29 7.59 5.03
N MET A 79 -18.68 8.76 4.60
CA MET A 79 -19.87 9.44 5.11
C MET A 79 -21.16 8.75 4.69
N SER A 80 -21.25 8.25 3.44
CA SER A 80 -22.42 7.48 2.97
C SER A 80 -22.50 6.08 3.57
N GLY A 81 -21.46 5.63 4.27
CA GLY A 81 -21.37 4.27 4.82
C GLY A 81 -20.96 3.20 3.82
N GLU A 82 -20.62 3.55 2.58
CA GLU A 82 -20.11 2.62 1.57
C GLU A 82 -18.70 2.10 1.92
N LYS A 83 -17.93 2.90 2.65
CA LYS A 83 -16.62 2.52 3.17
C LYS A 83 -16.56 2.73 4.68
N ASN A 84 -15.89 1.79 5.36
CA ASN A 84 -15.65 1.94 6.78
C ASN A 84 -14.49 2.91 7.02
N PRO A 85 -14.54 3.73 8.10
CA PRO A 85 -13.42 4.54 8.52
C PRO A 85 -12.16 3.69 8.75
N SER A 86 -11.01 4.29 8.58
CA SER A 86 -9.73 3.65 8.86
C SER A 86 -9.49 3.50 10.35
N ARG A 87 -8.68 2.53 10.74
CA ARG A 87 -8.22 2.44 12.12
C ARG A 87 -7.30 3.63 12.45
N ASN A 88 -7.37 4.11 13.67
CA ASN A 88 -6.52 5.20 14.13
C ASN A 88 -5.08 4.71 14.44
N ASN A 89 -4.20 5.63 14.85
CA ASN A 89 -2.81 5.33 15.19
C ASN A 89 -2.64 4.35 16.39
N PHE A 90 -3.71 4.11 17.15
CA PHE A 90 -3.74 3.14 18.25
C PHE A 90 -4.32 1.78 17.82
N ASP A 91 -4.48 1.57 16.51
CA ASP A 91 -5.08 0.38 15.90
C ASP A 91 -6.55 0.14 16.33
N GLN A 92 -7.27 1.21 16.66
CA GLN A 92 -8.69 1.17 17.02
C GLN A 92 -9.56 1.43 15.79
N SER A 93 -10.61 0.63 15.61
CA SER A 93 -11.70 0.93 14.69
C SER A 93 -12.53 2.12 15.21
N TYR A 94 -13.37 2.69 14.35
CA TYR A 94 -14.29 3.73 14.77
C TYR A 94 -15.21 3.27 15.94
N GLU A 95 -15.69 2.04 15.88
CA GLU A 95 -16.52 1.44 16.93
C GLU A 95 -15.76 1.33 18.27
N GLU A 96 -14.53 0.80 18.22
CA GLU A 96 -13.67 0.68 19.40
C GLU A 96 -13.36 2.06 20.00
N PHE A 97 -13.12 3.05 19.15
CA PHE A 97 -12.89 4.44 19.55
C PHE A 97 -14.14 5.02 20.25
N ILE A 98 -15.34 4.89 19.66
CA ILE A 98 -16.59 5.40 20.24
C ILE A 98 -16.87 4.76 21.61
N ARG A 99 -16.71 3.44 21.74
CA ARG A 99 -16.88 2.75 23.02
C ARG A 99 -15.94 3.28 24.11
N GLN A 100 -14.70 3.58 23.71
CA GLN A 100 -13.73 4.14 24.65
C GLN A 100 -14.10 5.58 25.06
N GLU A 101 -14.51 6.42 24.12
CA GLU A 101 -14.89 7.81 24.39
C GLU A 101 -16.15 7.91 25.27
N ILE A 102 -17.14 7.03 25.08
CA ILE A 102 -18.32 6.92 25.96
C ILE A 102 -17.87 6.48 27.37
N LYS A 103 -17.01 5.48 27.47
CA LYS A 103 -16.47 5.02 28.75
C LYS A 103 -15.72 6.11 29.51
N ASN A 104 -15.05 7.00 28.77
CA ASN A 104 -14.32 8.14 29.33
C ASN A 104 -15.23 9.36 29.63
N ASN A 105 -16.54 9.26 29.41
CA ASN A 105 -17.51 10.35 29.49
C ASN A 105 -17.18 11.56 28.60
N SER A 106 -16.48 11.31 27.47
CA SER A 106 -16.14 12.34 26.48
C SER A 106 -17.27 12.56 25.46
N ILE A 107 -18.19 11.59 25.34
CA ILE A 107 -19.36 11.60 24.47
C ILE A 107 -20.60 11.36 25.33
N ASP A 108 -21.53 12.32 25.31
CA ASP A 108 -22.82 12.26 26.03
C ASP A 108 -23.95 11.89 25.07
N MET A 109 -23.87 10.68 24.53
CA MET A 109 -24.94 10.08 23.71
C MET A 109 -24.84 8.54 23.75
N SER A 110 -25.92 7.85 23.32
CA SER A 110 -25.89 6.39 23.23
C SER A 110 -24.88 5.89 22.18
N GLU A 111 -24.34 4.69 22.40
CA GLU A 111 -23.40 4.05 21.47
C GLU A 111 -23.98 3.96 20.05
N GLU A 112 -25.23 3.55 19.92
CA GLU A 112 -25.92 3.44 18.64
C GLU A 112 -26.03 4.81 17.93
N SER A 113 -26.38 5.87 18.65
CA SER A 113 -26.45 7.23 18.09
C SER A 113 -25.08 7.73 17.65
N ALA A 114 -24.02 7.46 18.42
CA ALA A 114 -22.66 7.86 18.10
C ALA A 114 -22.11 7.09 16.87
N LEU A 115 -22.37 5.78 16.80
CA LEU A 115 -21.95 4.95 15.66
C LEU A 115 -22.63 5.35 14.35
N ASN A 116 -23.88 5.82 14.41
CA ASN A 116 -24.62 6.27 13.24
C ASN A 116 -24.39 7.77 12.92
N ASN A 117 -23.64 8.48 13.75
CA ASN A 117 -23.37 9.90 13.55
C ASN A 117 -22.35 10.10 12.43
N CYS A 118 -22.82 10.53 11.24
CA CYS A 118 -21.99 10.75 10.06
C CYS A 118 -20.91 11.83 10.29
N GLU A 119 -21.22 12.88 11.05
CA GLU A 119 -20.28 13.96 11.33
C GLU A 119 -19.13 13.48 12.22
N MET A 120 -19.40 12.71 13.26
CA MET A 120 -18.38 12.15 14.13
C MET A 120 -17.50 11.15 13.37
N LYS A 121 -18.11 10.31 12.55
CA LYS A 121 -17.40 9.37 11.68
C LYS A 121 -16.45 10.09 10.70
N LEU A 122 -16.94 11.15 10.10
CA LEU A 122 -16.15 11.99 9.19
C LEU A 122 -14.99 12.70 9.91
N ARG A 123 -15.24 13.26 11.11
CA ARG A 123 -14.19 13.89 11.92
C ARG A 123 -13.09 12.90 12.29
N PHE A 124 -13.48 11.70 12.70
CA PHE A 124 -12.54 10.63 13.03
C PHE A 124 -11.65 10.29 11.81
N GLU A 125 -12.25 10.11 10.64
CA GLU A 125 -11.50 9.75 9.43
C GLU A 125 -10.60 10.89 8.95
N ILE A 126 -11.08 12.13 8.92
CA ILE A 126 -10.26 13.30 8.55
C ILE A 126 -9.08 13.45 9.51
N ASP A 127 -9.28 13.35 10.81
CA ASP A 127 -8.19 13.45 11.80
C ASP A 127 -7.11 12.38 11.56
N ASN A 128 -7.52 11.15 11.25
CA ASN A 128 -6.61 10.07 10.92
C ASN A 128 -5.83 10.33 9.62
N LEU A 129 -6.51 10.80 8.58
CA LEU A 129 -5.87 11.18 7.31
C LEU A 129 -4.84 12.28 7.51
N PHE A 130 -5.17 13.32 8.26
CA PHE A 130 -4.27 14.43 8.55
C PHE A 130 -3.05 13.99 9.35
N LYS A 131 -3.24 13.11 10.33
CA LYS A 131 -2.12 12.54 11.10
C LYS A 131 -1.18 11.72 10.22
N SER A 132 -1.74 10.90 9.35
CA SER A 132 -0.96 10.02 8.47
C SER A 132 -0.26 10.81 7.36
N ALA A 133 -0.91 11.81 6.78
CA ALA A 133 -0.33 12.65 5.74
C ALA A 133 0.92 13.43 6.19
N ASN A 134 1.07 13.70 7.48
CA ASN A 134 2.28 14.32 8.02
C ASN A 134 3.56 13.51 7.75
N TYR A 135 3.45 12.21 7.50
CA TYR A 135 4.59 11.36 7.15
C TYR A 135 5.01 11.45 5.68
N MET A 136 4.18 12.01 4.81
CA MET A 136 4.48 12.16 3.38
C MET A 136 5.46 13.28 3.08
N THR A 137 5.55 14.24 3.98
CA THR A 137 6.43 15.39 3.85
C THR A 137 7.59 15.30 4.81
N TYR A 138 8.80 15.36 4.29
CA TYR A 138 10.02 15.14 5.04
C TYR A 138 10.28 16.25 6.08
N GLY A 139 9.81 16.09 7.32
CA GLY A 139 10.34 16.84 8.49
C GLY A 139 10.21 18.36 8.48
N ARG A 140 9.84 18.96 7.39
CA ARG A 140 9.55 20.40 7.24
C ARG A 140 8.06 20.61 7.38
N VAL A 141 7.65 21.81 7.72
CA VAL A 141 6.25 22.21 7.84
C VAL A 141 5.45 21.55 6.71
N SER A 142 4.75 20.47 7.05
CA SER A 142 3.94 19.79 6.09
C SER A 142 2.72 20.63 5.89
N THR A 143 2.65 21.21 4.75
CA THR A 143 1.40 21.69 4.24
C THR A 143 0.61 20.48 3.81
N PHE A 144 -0.22 19.97 4.67
CA PHE A 144 -1.18 18.93 4.31
C PHE A 144 -2.21 19.44 3.32
N VAL A 145 -2.60 20.58 3.25
CA VAL A 145 -3.23 21.17 2.07
C VAL A 145 -2.13 21.98 1.45
N PRO A 146 -1.54 21.56 0.36
CA PRO A 146 -0.65 22.43 -0.30
C PRO A 146 -1.53 23.56 -0.77
N VAL A 147 -1.25 24.63 -0.22
CA VAL A 147 -1.41 25.83 -0.98
C VAL A 147 -0.45 25.63 -2.13
N VAL A 148 -0.96 25.35 -3.30
CA VAL A 148 -0.19 25.49 -4.51
C VAL A 148 -0.03 27.00 -4.66
N ILE A 149 0.98 27.55 -3.97
CA ILE A 149 1.38 28.94 -4.11
C ILE A 149 2.37 29.04 -5.26
N LYS A 150 2.44 30.23 -5.85
CA LYS A 150 3.26 30.57 -7.02
C LYS A 150 4.70 30.07 -6.94
N GLU A 151 5.29 30.11 -5.76
CA GLU A 151 6.65 29.65 -5.49
C GLU A 151 6.82 28.14 -5.53
N ASN A 152 5.73 27.38 -5.44
CA ASN A 152 5.73 25.92 -5.37
C ASN A 152 5.22 25.25 -6.65
N ILE A 153 4.79 26.04 -7.65
CA ILE A 153 4.29 25.50 -8.92
C ILE A 153 5.49 25.23 -9.84
N ALA A 154 5.75 23.96 -10.07
CA ALA A 154 6.56 23.54 -11.20
C ALA A 154 5.84 23.93 -12.51
N LYS A 155 6.58 24.35 -13.53
CA LYS A 155 6.04 24.75 -14.84
C LYS A 155 5.15 23.69 -15.51
N ASN A 156 5.22 22.44 -15.04
CA ASN A 156 4.51 21.28 -15.58
C ASN A 156 3.67 20.59 -14.49
N ILE A 157 2.66 21.29 -13.94
CA ILE A 157 1.70 20.71 -12.98
C ILE A 157 1.07 19.40 -13.48
N PRO A 158 0.65 19.27 -14.77
CA PRO A 158 0.07 18.02 -15.25
C PRO A 158 0.94 16.81 -15.09
N ASP A 159 2.24 16.96 -15.36
CA ASP A 159 3.21 15.85 -15.29
C ASP A 159 3.54 15.46 -13.83
N ALA A 160 3.26 16.35 -12.88
CA ALA A 160 3.49 16.12 -11.46
C ALA A 160 2.27 15.57 -10.72
N MET A 161 1.10 15.54 -11.38
CA MET A 161 -0.17 15.15 -10.77
C MET A 161 -0.49 13.68 -11.03
N LEU A 162 -0.79 12.94 -9.97
CA LEU A 162 -1.24 11.55 -10.09
C LEU A 162 -2.73 11.51 -10.47
N SER A 163 -3.03 10.85 -11.58
CA SER A 163 -4.39 10.43 -11.94
C SER A 163 -4.63 8.96 -11.56
N ALA A 164 -5.88 8.51 -11.60
CA ALA A 164 -6.21 7.10 -11.39
C ALA A 164 -5.51 6.21 -12.43
N ASP A 165 -5.45 6.66 -13.68
CA ASP A 165 -4.77 5.93 -14.76
C ASP A 165 -3.26 5.83 -14.53
N SER A 166 -2.61 6.97 -14.19
CA SER A 166 -1.16 6.96 -13.90
C SER A 166 -0.80 6.06 -12.71
N VAL A 167 -1.62 6.03 -11.68
CA VAL A 167 -1.45 5.13 -10.53
C VAL A 167 -1.64 3.68 -10.96
N THR A 168 -2.67 3.40 -11.75
CA THR A 168 -2.94 2.06 -12.29
C THR A 168 -1.78 1.57 -13.15
N ASP A 169 -1.23 2.41 -14.01
CA ASP A 169 -0.07 2.10 -14.85
C ASP A 169 1.17 1.77 -14.01
N ILE A 170 1.46 2.58 -12.98
CA ILE A 170 2.58 2.32 -12.07
C ILE A 170 2.42 0.96 -11.38
N ILE A 171 1.24 0.68 -10.85
CA ILE A 171 0.95 -0.58 -10.16
C ILE A 171 1.05 -1.75 -11.12
N THR A 172 0.51 -1.61 -12.31
CA THR A 172 0.56 -2.66 -13.36
C THR A 172 2.00 -3.00 -13.73
N LYS A 173 2.85 -2.00 -13.96
CA LYS A 173 4.28 -2.21 -14.21
C LYS A 173 4.99 -2.94 -13.08
N ILE A 174 4.66 -2.62 -11.82
CA ILE A 174 5.24 -3.33 -10.67
C ILE A 174 4.74 -4.78 -10.62
N LYS A 175 3.44 -5.02 -10.85
CA LYS A 175 2.84 -6.36 -10.92
C LYS A 175 3.37 -7.20 -12.07
N GLU A 176 3.70 -6.60 -13.20
CA GLU A 176 4.36 -7.27 -14.33
C GLU A 176 5.75 -7.79 -13.95
N ILE A 177 6.41 -7.19 -12.98
CA ILE A 177 7.71 -7.65 -12.47
C ILE A 177 7.51 -8.64 -11.31
N ASP A 178 6.85 -8.21 -10.23
CA ASP A 178 6.48 -9.05 -9.07
C ASP A 178 4.99 -9.41 -9.16
N PHE A 179 4.68 -10.49 -9.86
CA PHE A 179 3.28 -10.92 -10.03
C PHE A 179 2.59 -11.29 -8.71
N SER A 180 3.38 -11.56 -7.67
CA SER A 180 2.87 -12.00 -6.37
C SER A 180 2.55 -10.84 -5.41
N LEU A 181 2.76 -9.57 -5.82
CA LEU A 181 2.72 -8.39 -4.97
C LEU A 181 1.48 -8.31 -4.07
N PHE A 182 0.30 -8.55 -4.60
CA PHE A 182 -0.96 -8.44 -3.86
C PHE A 182 -1.56 -9.79 -3.45
N TYR A 183 -0.83 -10.89 -3.69
CA TYR A 183 -1.28 -12.20 -3.24
C TYR A 183 -0.96 -12.42 -1.77
N ARG A 184 -1.96 -12.89 -1.03
CA ARG A 184 -1.80 -13.37 0.34
C ARG A 184 -2.16 -14.84 0.43
N SER A 185 -1.48 -15.55 1.31
CA SER A 185 -1.84 -16.91 1.65
C SER A 185 -2.89 -16.91 2.74
N ILE A 186 -4.01 -17.58 2.50
CA ILE A 186 -5.08 -17.79 3.47
C ILE A 186 -5.27 -19.28 3.73
N VAL A 187 -5.89 -19.62 4.87
CA VAL A 187 -6.21 -21.01 5.21
C VAL A 187 -7.57 -21.36 4.64
N TYR A 188 -7.60 -22.37 3.78
CA TYR A 188 -8.82 -22.96 3.24
C TYR A 188 -9.11 -24.28 3.99
N THR A 189 -10.35 -24.46 4.41
CA THR A 189 -10.84 -25.68 5.05
C THR A 189 -12.06 -26.20 4.30
N ASN A 190 -12.20 -27.51 4.15
CA ASN A 190 -13.38 -28.13 3.56
C ASN A 190 -13.59 -29.51 4.17
N GLU A 191 -14.65 -29.66 4.95
CA GLU A 191 -14.96 -30.91 5.67
C GLU A 191 -15.36 -32.02 4.72
N GLU A 192 -16.10 -31.75 3.64
CA GLU A 192 -16.54 -32.74 2.66
C GLU A 192 -15.36 -33.39 1.92
N LEU A 193 -14.29 -32.64 1.74
CA LEU A 193 -13.06 -33.09 1.12
C LEU A 193 -12.05 -33.65 2.13
N GLY A 194 -12.34 -33.58 3.42
CA GLY A 194 -11.41 -33.93 4.49
C GLY A 194 -10.20 -32.98 4.56
N ILE A 195 -10.33 -31.75 4.06
CA ILE A 195 -9.27 -30.73 4.10
C ILE A 195 -9.38 -29.98 5.42
N SER A 196 -8.49 -30.31 6.35
CA SER A 196 -8.39 -29.61 7.63
C SER A 196 -7.60 -28.31 7.53
N GLN A 197 -6.60 -28.25 6.63
CA GLN A 197 -5.79 -27.07 6.41
C GLN A 197 -5.12 -27.12 5.03
N LEU A 198 -5.46 -26.19 4.17
CA LEU A 198 -4.82 -25.97 2.88
C LEU A 198 -4.52 -24.47 2.75
N TYR A 199 -3.34 -24.12 2.26
CA TYR A 199 -3.01 -22.72 2.00
C TYR A 199 -3.38 -22.38 0.56
N VAL A 200 -4.29 -21.42 0.38
CA VAL A 200 -4.68 -20.89 -0.94
C VAL A 200 -4.22 -19.45 -1.08
N TYR A 201 -4.00 -19.02 -2.30
CA TYR A 201 -3.59 -17.65 -2.62
C TYR A 201 -4.77 -16.85 -3.14
N GLU A 202 -4.97 -15.70 -2.55
CA GLU A 202 -6.00 -14.75 -2.93
C GLU A 202 -5.35 -13.40 -3.26
N GLU A 203 -5.74 -12.79 -4.38
CA GLU A 203 -5.30 -11.44 -4.71
C GLU A 203 -6.14 -10.41 -3.95
N TYR A 204 -5.46 -9.50 -3.26
CA TYR A 204 -6.09 -8.48 -2.43
C TYR A 204 -5.52 -7.11 -2.77
N LEU A 205 -6.27 -6.34 -3.56
CA LEU A 205 -5.85 -4.99 -3.94
C LEU A 205 -6.06 -4.02 -2.78
N PRO A 206 -5.06 -3.16 -2.49
CA PRO A 206 -5.21 -2.11 -1.50
C PRO A 206 -6.10 -0.98 -2.00
N GLU A 207 -6.72 -0.28 -1.07
CA GLU A 207 -7.36 1.01 -1.34
C GLU A 207 -6.29 2.10 -1.34
N ILE A 208 -6.27 2.91 -2.39
CA ILE A 208 -5.29 3.97 -2.60
C ILE A 208 -5.98 5.32 -2.50
N ILE A 209 -5.50 6.17 -1.61
CA ILE A 209 -6.07 7.48 -1.38
C ILE A 209 -5.04 8.54 -1.77
N LEU A 210 -5.39 9.34 -2.77
CA LEU A 210 -4.60 10.47 -3.22
C LEU A 210 -4.94 11.69 -2.35
N THR A 211 -3.97 12.13 -1.58
CA THR A 211 -4.15 13.24 -0.66
C THR A 211 -3.72 14.56 -1.30
N PRO A 212 -4.43 15.65 -1.03
CA PRO A 212 -4.11 16.96 -1.58
C PRO A 212 -2.85 17.53 -0.93
N CYS A 213 -1.70 16.95 -1.24
CA CYS A 213 -0.40 17.39 -0.72
C CYS A 213 0.70 17.24 -1.77
N ILE A 214 1.81 17.97 -1.58
CA ILE A 214 3.05 17.81 -2.30
C ILE A 214 3.97 16.95 -1.44
N GLY A 215 4.43 15.81 -1.94
CA GLY A 215 5.26 14.93 -1.14
C GLY A 215 6.26 14.10 -1.92
N SER A 216 7.24 13.57 -1.20
CA SER A 216 8.27 12.65 -1.70
C SER A 216 8.10 11.23 -1.18
N ARG A 217 7.03 10.95 -0.45
CA ARG A 217 6.77 9.66 0.20
C ARG A 217 5.31 9.31 0.15
N GLY A 218 5.04 8.01 0.07
CA GLY A 218 3.74 7.45 0.40
C GLY A 218 3.73 6.86 1.82
N VAL A 219 2.56 6.52 2.29
CA VAL A 219 2.33 5.93 3.61
C VAL A 219 1.47 4.69 3.46
N LEU A 220 1.92 3.59 4.01
CA LEU A 220 1.06 2.45 4.29
C LEU A 220 0.25 2.81 5.54
N TRP A 221 -0.98 3.26 5.32
CA TRP A 221 -1.78 3.83 6.39
C TRP A 221 -2.54 2.78 7.19
N GLN A 222 -3.19 1.86 6.48
CA GLN A 222 -3.83 0.72 7.09
C GLN A 222 -3.36 -0.55 6.41
N GLU A 223 -2.89 -1.48 7.22
CA GLU A 223 -2.40 -2.77 6.77
C GLU A 223 -3.56 -3.77 6.67
N ILE A 224 -3.39 -4.80 5.87
CA ILE A 224 -4.27 -5.96 5.94
C ILE A 224 -4.12 -6.58 7.32
N ASN A 225 -5.20 -6.60 8.07
CA ASN A 225 -5.22 -7.30 9.35
C ASN A 225 -5.22 -8.82 9.11
N GLY A 226 -4.28 -9.51 9.72
CA GLY A 226 -4.00 -10.93 9.61
C GLY A 226 -5.18 -11.88 9.45
N ARG A 227 -5.03 -13.14 9.80
CA ARG A 227 -5.97 -14.24 9.45
C ARG A 227 -7.44 -14.04 9.88
N LYS A 228 -7.74 -13.11 10.77
CA LYS A 228 -9.09 -12.94 11.35
C LYS A 228 -9.86 -11.70 10.89
N ARG A 229 -9.27 -10.80 10.12
CA ARG A 229 -9.90 -9.53 9.73
C ARG A 229 -9.79 -9.31 8.23
N ASN A 230 -10.92 -9.10 7.57
CA ASN A 230 -11.01 -8.86 6.14
C ASN A 230 -11.04 -7.36 5.85
N SER A 231 -9.99 -6.63 6.21
CA SER A 231 -9.86 -5.24 5.80
C SER A 231 -8.80 -5.11 4.72
N SER A 232 -9.13 -4.40 3.66
CA SER A 232 -8.14 -4.02 2.64
C SER A 232 -7.09 -3.11 3.27
N ALA A 233 -5.83 -3.27 2.87
CA ALA A 233 -4.82 -2.29 3.18
C ALA A 233 -5.19 -0.94 2.56
N ARG A 234 -4.79 0.15 3.21
CA ARG A 234 -4.95 1.51 2.70
C ARG A 234 -3.59 2.16 2.56
N MET A 235 -3.41 2.80 1.44
CA MET A 235 -2.17 3.49 1.11
C MET A 235 -2.50 4.94 0.79
N LEU A 236 -1.70 5.85 1.33
CA LEU A 236 -1.81 7.27 1.04
C LEU A 236 -0.66 7.70 0.15
N PHE A 237 -0.99 8.42 -0.89
CA PHE A 237 0.02 9.03 -1.76
C PHE A 237 -0.28 10.52 -1.95
N PRO A 238 0.76 11.35 -2.06
CA PRO A 238 0.57 12.75 -2.40
C PRO A 238 0.10 12.83 -3.84
N ILE A 239 -0.92 13.66 -4.12
CA ILE A 239 -1.39 13.85 -5.48
C ILE A 239 -0.35 14.58 -6.35
N PHE A 240 0.52 15.39 -5.72
CA PHE A 240 1.67 16.03 -6.35
C PHE A 240 2.98 15.41 -5.85
N CYS A 241 3.72 14.80 -6.76
CA CYS A 241 5.01 14.19 -6.43
C CYS A 241 6.15 15.17 -6.77
N ASN A 242 7.04 15.41 -5.79
CA ASN A 242 8.27 16.18 -6.01
C ASN A 242 9.48 15.29 -6.31
N THR A 243 9.25 13.99 -6.47
CA THR A 243 10.23 12.98 -6.88
C THR A 243 9.56 12.04 -7.89
N ILE A 244 10.31 11.11 -8.44
CA ILE A 244 9.80 10.09 -9.37
C ILE A 244 8.71 9.27 -8.69
N PRO A 245 7.45 9.28 -9.17
CA PRO A 245 6.33 8.60 -8.53
C PRO A 245 6.56 7.10 -8.34
N GLU A 246 7.14 6.42 -9.32
CA GLU A 246 7.42 4.99 -9.27
C GLU A 246 8.25 4.60 -8.04
N ASN A 247 9.23 5.41 -7.65
CA ASN A 247 10.04 5.15 -6.47
C ASN A 247 9.25 5.30 -5.16
N ILE A 248 8.30 6.25 -5.13
CA ILE A 248 7.39 6.42 -3.99
C ILE A 248 6.52 5.16 -3.85
N PHE A 249 5.95 4.69 -4.95
CA PHE A 249 5.12 3.49 -4.95
C PHE A 249 5.92 2.24 -4.56
N LEU A 250 7.10 2.04 -5.13
CA LEU A 250 7.95 0.89 -4.82
C LEU A 250 8.31 0.81 -3.32
N ASN A 251 8.58 1.94 -2.70
CA ASN A 251 8.85 1.98 -1.26
C ASN A 251 7.64 1.53 -0.43
N VAL A 252 6.44 2.02 -0.76
CA VAL A 252 5.21 1.64 -0.07
C VAL A 252 4.86 0.18 -0.33
N MET A 253 5.03 -0.31 -1.57
CA MET A 253 4.79 -1.70 -1.92
C MET A 253 5.75 -2.65 -1.21
N GLY A 254 7.02 -2.29 -1.05
CA GLY A 254 7.98 -3.05 -0.25
C GLY A 254 7.52 -3.15 1.21
N LYS A 255 7.11 -2.05 1.82
CA LYS A 255 6.53 -2.05 3.18
C LYS A 255 5.27 -2.92 3.27
N TYR A 256 4.41 -2.83 2.27
CA TYR A 256 3.19 -3.63 2.19
C TYR A 256 3.51 -5.14 2.15
N ARG A 257 4.47 -5.56 1.33
CA ARG A 257 4.94 -6.97 1.29
C ARG A 257 5.43 -7.44 2.66
N TRP A 258 6.21 -6.63 3.34
CA TRP A 258 6.68 -6.91 4.70
C TRP A 258 5.53 -7.06 5.68
N GLU A 259 4.62 -6.08 5.72
CA GLU A 259 3.55 -6.03 6.70
C GLU A 259 2.48 -7.12 6.49
N ILE A 260 2.15 -7.46 5.24
CA ILE A 260 1.28 -8.61 4.97
C ILE A 260 1.87 -9.88 5.61
N CYS A 261 3.14 -10.18 5.34
CA CYS A 261 3.78 -11.37 5.89
C CYS A 261 3.81 -11.31 7.43
N ARG A 262 4.23 -10.18 7.98
CA ARG A 262 4.29 -9.97 9.44
C ARG A 262 2.93 -10.19 10.11
N ARG A 263 1.85 -9.67 9.53
CA ARG A 263 0.49 -9.80 10.07
C ARG A 263 -0.08 -11.22 9.92
N ILE A 264 0.21 -11.91 8.82
CA ILE A 264 -0.18 -13.32 8.64
C ILE A 264 0.53 -14.21 9.65
N GLN A 265 1.82 -13.99 9.90
CA GLN A 265 2.61 -14.76 10.86
C GLN A 265 2.29 -14.40 12.34
N GLY A 266 1.75 -13.21 12.58
CA GLY A 266 1.40 -12.74 13.93
C GLY A 266 2.60 -12.71 14.87
N SER A 267 2.52 -13.36 16.04
CA SER A 267 3.62 -13.42 17.02
C SER A 267 4.87 -14.15 16.52
N TYR A 268 4.77 -14.97 15.51
CA TYR A 268 5.87 -15.77 14.95
C TYR A 268 6.59 -15.12 13.76
N TRP A 269 6.29 -13.86 13.45
CA TRP A 269 6.79 -13.16 12.27
C TRP A 269 8.32 -13.12 12.13
N ASN A 270 9.05 -13.20 13.23
CA ASN A 270 10.52 -13.15 13.31
C ASN A 270 11.14 -14.47 13.78
N VAL A 271 10.39 -15.56 13.86
CA VAL A 271 10.88 -16.86 14.28
C VAL A 271 11.43 -17.62 13.08
N ALA A 272 12.74 -17.88 13.05
CA ALA A 272 13.44 -18.46 11.90
C ALA A 272 12.87 -19.81 11.41
N THR A 273 12.28 -20.61 12.32
CA THR A 273 11.67 -21.91 11.97
C THR A 273 10.43 -21.79 11.10
N GLU A 274 9.77 -20.63 11.08
CA GLU A 274 8.55 -20.39 10.29
C GLU A 274 8.83 -20.26 8.78
N LYS A 275 10.08 -20.01 8.38
CA LYS A 275 10.52 -19.91 6.98
C LYS A 275 9.61 -18.98 6.16
N SER A 276 9.35 -17.80 6.68
CA SER A 276 8.58 -16.74 6.04
C SER A 276 9.47 -15.60 5.58
N LEU A 277 8.96 -14.72 4.71
CA LEU A 277 9.69 -13.53 4.24
C LEU A 277 10.28 -12.75 5.42
N THR A 278 9.43 -12.42 6.40
CA THR A 278 9.85 -11.58 7.53
C THR A 278 10.82 -12.30 8.44
N SER A 279 10.63 -13.60 8.71
CA SER A 279 11.51 -14.35 9.60
C SER A 279 12.90 -14.57 9.00
N GLU A 280 12.99 -14.96 7.73
CA GLU A 280 14.29 -15.19 7.06
C GLU A 280 15.04 -13.87 6.86
N TYR A 281 14.33 -12.79 6.48
CA TYR A 281 14.95 -11.49 6.30
C TYR A 281 15.39 -10.86 7.64
N TYR A 282 14.59 -11.04 8.70
CA TYR A 282 14.94 -10.64 10.06
C TYR A 282 16.20 -11.37 10.55
N ASP A 283 16.25 -12.69 10.41
CA ASP A 283 17.40 -13.51 10.79
C ASP A 283 18.68 -13.08 10.04
N TYR A 284 18.56 -12.85 8.73
CA TYR A 284 19.64 -12.31 7.91
C TYR A 284 20.16 -10.97 8.46
N LEU A 285 19.29 -10.02 8.78
CA LEU A 285 19.69 -8.70 9.31
C LEU A 285 20.25 -8.79 10.73
N LEU A 286 19.77 -9.71 11.55
CA LEU A 286 20.26 -9.89 12.91
C LEU A 286 21.67 -10.49 12.94
N PHE A 287 21.94 -11.45 12.06
CA PHE A 287 23.19 -12.20 12.06
C PHE A 287 24.17 -11.87 10.91
N TYR A 288 23.96 -10.78 10.18
CA TYR A 288 24.78 -10.43 9.01
C TYR A 288 26.28 -10.36 9.29
N LYS A 289 26.69 -9.91 10.49
CA LYS A 289 28.12 -9.82 10.88
C LYS A 289 28.80 -11.19 10.91
N LYS A 290 28.06 -12.23 11.31
CA LYS A 290 28.57 -13.60 11.42
C LYS A 290 28.45 -14.38 10.12
N ASN A 291 27.74 -13.83 9.13
CA ASN A 291 27.49 -14.51 7.88
C ASN A 291 28.74 -14.58 7.00
N LYS A 292 29.15 -15.80 6.63
CA LYS A 292 30.36 -16.04 5.83
C LYS A 292 30.16 -15.76 4.34
N ASP A 293 28.92 -15.74 3.87
CA ASP A 293 28.59 -15.47 2.46
C ASP A 293 28.64 -13.96 2.13
N LEU A 294 28.82 -13.11 3.14
CA LEU A 294 28.95 -11.67 3.00
C LEU A 294 30.43 -11.24 3.09
N SER A 295 30.89 -10.50 2.06
CA SER A 295 32.18 -9.83 2.15
C SER A 295 32.16 -8.69 3.18
N GLU A 296 33.31 -8.27 3.67
CA GLU A 296 33.39 -7.16 4.62
C GLU A 296 32.81 -5.86 4.05
N GLN A 297 33.00 -5.60 2.76
CA GLN A 297 32.35 -4.46 2.09
C GLN A 297 30.82 -4.55 2.10
N GLN A 298 30.26 -5.72 1.92
CA GLN A 298 28.82 -5.94 1.98
C GLN A 298 28.29 -5.76 3.41
N LYS A 299 29.03 -6.23 4.42
CA LYS A 299 28.71 -6.01 5.84
C LYS A 299 28.71 -4.54 6.22
N GLU A 300 29.71 -3.75 5.79
CA GLU A 300 29.76 -2.31 6.05
C GLU A 300 28.64 -1.54 5.32
N LYS A 301 28.32 -1.90 4.07
CA LYS A 301 27.15 -1.34 3.37
C LYS A 301 25.84 -1.61 4.11
N LEU A 302 25.65 -2.86 4.57
CA LEU A 302 24.44 -3.23 5.31
C LEU A 302 24.37 -2.53 6.66
N LYS A 303 25.47 -2.40 7.36
CA LYS A 303 25.56 -1.63 8.61
C LYS A 303 25.16 -0.16 8.38
N SER A 304 25.69 0.47 7.34
CA SER A 304 25.32 1.85 6.97
C SER A 304 23.84 1.96 6.61
N LEU A 305 23.29 0.98 5.90
CA LEU A 305 21.86 0.93 5.57
C LEU A 305 20.99 0.80 6.81
N LEU A 306 21.35 -0.07 7.75
CA LEU A 306 20.65 -0.23 9.03
C LEU A 306 20.67 1.06 9.85
N ILE A 307 21.81 1.74 9.95
CA ILE A 307 21.92 3.02 10.64
C ILE A 307 21.03 4.08 9.98
N ASN A 308 21.07 4.20 8.65
CA ASN A 308 20.27 5.15 7.88
C ASN A 308 18.77 4.90 8.02
N CYS A 309 18.38 3.64 8.17
CA CYS A 309 16.99 3.24 8.42
C CYS A 309 16.63 3.18 9.92
N ARG A 310 17.52 3.65 10.82
CA ARG A 310 17.30 3.62 12.26
C ARG A 310 16.94 2.24 12.81
N ASN A 311 17.56 1.20 12.28
CA ASN A 311 17.29 -0.21 12.56
C ASN A 311 15.82 -0.63 12.31
N ASN A 312 15.11 0.08 11.45
CA ASN A 312 13.79 -0.34 10.98
C ASN A 312 13.96 -1.36 9.84
N TYR A 313 13.73 -2.63 10.14
CA TYR A 313 13.93 -3.73 9.18
C TYR A 313 12.96 -3.69 8.00
N SER A 314 11.74 -3.20 8.20
CA SER A 314 10.77 -2.96 7.12
C SER A 314 11.29 -1.92 6.11
N GLU A 315 11.93 -0.85 6.59
CA GLU A 315 12.55 0.18 5.74
C GLU A 315 13.76 -0.38 4.97
N VAL A 316 14.57 -1.23 5.61
CA VAL A 316 15.72 -1.89 4.95
C VAL A 316 15.21 -2.82 3.85
N PHE A 317 14.19 -3.63 4.17
CA PHE A 317 13.56 -4.51 3.20
C PHE A 317 12.95 -3.72 2.01
N ALA A 318 12.24 -2.62 2.28
CA ALA A 318 11.63 -1.81 1.23
C ALA A 318 12.68 -1.24 0.25
N LYS A 319 13.87 -0.88 0.72
CA LYS A 319 14.98 -0.44 -0.14
C LYS A 319 15.58 -1.58 -0.98
N ASP A 320 15.70 -2.76 -0.39
CA ASP A 320 16.16 -3.94 -1.13
C ASP A 320 15.10 -4.37 -2.16
N TYR A 321 13.80 -4.28 -1.81
CA TYR A 321 12.70 -4.51 -2.74
C TYR A 321 12.68 -3.52 -3.91
N GLU A 322 12.92 -2.23 -3.65
CA GLU A 322 13.08 -1.22 -4.69
C GLU A 322 14.26 -1.58 -5.64
N THR A 323 15.39 -2.01 -5.07
CA THR A 323 16.54 -2.47 -5.83
C THR A 323 16.22 -3.73 -6.65
N TRP A 324 15.46 -4.66 -6.08
CA TRP A 324 14.99 -5.88 -6.71
C TRP A 324 14.18 -5.59 -7.97
N ILE A 325 13.19 -4.69 -7.86
CA ILE A 325 12.32 -4.34 -8.97
C ILE A 325 13.03 -3.48 -10.02
N ASN A 326 13.81 -2.45 -9.61
CA ASN A 326 14.39 -1.50 -10.57
C ASN A 326 15.63 -2.02 -11.30
N TYR A 327 16.43 -2.89 -10.67
CA TYR A 327 17.74 -3.28 -11.17
C TYR A 327 17.89 -4.78 -11.37
N GLU A 328 17.57 -5.61 -10.37
CA GLU A 328 17.78 -7.05 -10.47
C GLU A 328 16.85 -7.69 -11.52
N SER A 329 15.65 -7.19 -11.70
CA SER A 329 14.72 -7.61 -12.76
C SER A 329 15.29 -7.43 -14.18
N LYS A 330 16.25 -6.53 -14.32
CA LYS A 330 16.97 -6.23 -15.58
C LYS A 330 18.33 -6.92 -15.67
N GLY A 331 18.64 -7.82 -14.74
CA GLY A 331 19.91 -8.57 -14.70
C GLY A 331 21.09 -7.84 -14.06
N ALA A 332 20.88 -6.64 -13.49
CA ALA A 332 21.93 -5.89 -12.81
C ALA A 332 22.07 -6.34 -11.36
N SER A 333 23.18 -7.02 -11.03
CA SER A 333 23.48 -7.50 -9.67
C SER A 333 23.86 -6.34 -8.73
N LYS A 334 22.92 -5.89 -7.92
CA LYS A 334 23.08 -4.82 -6.91
C LYS A 334 22.93 -5.34 -5.48
N LEU A 335 22.10 -6.35 -5.28
CA LEU A 335 21.88 -6.99 -3.99
C LEU A 335 22.98 -8.02 -3.69
N ASN A 336 23.20 -8.29 -2.43
CA ASN A 336 24.02 -9.44 -2.03
C ASN A 336 23.25 -10.75 -2.25
N LYS A 337 23.97 -11.88 -2.24
CA LYS A 337 23.41 -13.21 -2.52
C LYS A 337 22.25 -13.59 -1.59
N ILE A 338 22.32 -13.21 -0.30
CA ILE A 338 21.33 -13.61 0.68
C ILE A 338 20.02 -12.87 0.47
N SER A 339 20.06 -11.52 0.39
CA SER A 339 18.85 -10.73 0.14
C SER A 339 18.22 -11.08 -1.22
N ARG A 340 19.04 -11.36 -2.26
CA ARG A 340 18.56 -11.84 -3.56
C ARG A 340 17.81 -13.17 -3.44
N ASN A 341 18.36 -14.14 -2.73
CA ASN A 341 17.72 -15.45 -2.56
C ASN A 341 16.38 -15.34 -1.81
N ILE A 342 16.31 -14.51 -0.77
CA ILE A 342 15.08 -14.28 -0.02
C ILE A 342 14.05 -13.59 -0.92
N LEU A 343 14.43 -12.55 -1.67
CA LEU A 343 13.52 -11.85 -2.58
C LEU A 343 13.06 -12.74 -3.73
N ALA A 344 13.95 -13.54 -4.32
CA ALA A 344 13.58 -14.51 -5.35
C ALA A 344 12.55 -15.55 -4.85
N LYS A 345 12.64 -15.94 -3.58
CA LYS A 345 11.74 -16.91 -2.97
C LYS A 345 10.35 -16.30 -2.67
N TYR A 346 10.29 -15.08 -2.15
CA TYR A 346 9.06 -14.50 -1.62
C TYR A 346 8.46 -13.39 -2.45
N CYS A 347 9.25 -12.76 -3.33
CA CYS A 347 8.84 -11.71 -4.27
C CYS A 347 9.28 -12.09 -5.69
N PRO A 348 8.83 -13.25 -6.21
CA PRO A 348 9.35 -13.82 -7.44
C PRO A 348 9.03 -12.93 -8.64
N PHE A 349 9.97 -12.84 -9.56
CA PHE A 349 9.72 -12.27 -10.87
C PHE A 349 8.72 -13.11 -11.66
N ASN A 350 8.05 -12.48 -12.62
CA ASN A 350 7.21 -13.19 -13.56
C ASN A 350 8.05 -14.21 -14.39
N LYS A 351 7.35 -15.13 -15.06
CA LYS A 351 7.97 -16.22 -15.81
C LYS A 351 8.92 -15.73 -16.93
N ASP A 352 8.57 -14.65 -17.62
CA ASP A 352 9.35 -14.12 -18.73
C ASP A 352 10.67 -13.53 -18.24
N ILE A 353 10.64 -12.75 -17.17
CA ILE A 353 11.85 -12.20 -16.55
C ILE A 353 12.75 -13.33 -16.03
N ARG A 354 12.16 -14.34 -15.35
CA ARG A 354 12.94 -15.50 -14.89
C ARG A 354 13.59 -16.24 -16.06
N GLY A 355 12.87 -16.39 -17.19
CA GLY A 355 13.39 -17.00 -18.40
C GLY A 355 14.64 -16.26 -18.95
N VAL A 356 14.58 -14.93 -19.01
CA VAL A 356 15.72 -14.11 -19.44
C VAL A 356 16.89 -14.20 -18.45
N LEU A 357 16.61 -14.08 -17.16
CA LEU A 357 17.63 -14.07 -16.11
C LEU A 357 18.30 -15.41 -15.89
N ARG A 358 17.69 -16.52 -16.30
CA ARG A 358 18.25 -17.87 -16.16
C ARG A 358 19.61 -18.04 -16.83
N SER A 359 19.89 -17.29 -17.90
CA SER A 359 21.20 -17.31 -18.58
C SER A 359 22.30 -16.62 -17.77
N ASN A 360 21.94 -15.85 -16.74
CA ASN A 360 22.91 -15.16 -15.89
C ASN A 360 23.22 -16.01 -14.63
N PRO A 361 24.49 -16.50 -14.47
CA PRO A 361 24.87 -17.39 -13.37
C PRO A 361 24.52 -16.88 -11.97
N ILE A 362 24.44 -15.57 -11.80
CA ILE A 362 24.12 -14.93 -10.50
C ILE A 362 22.68 -15.24 -10.07
N PHE A 363 21.77 -15.45 -11.02
CA PHE A 363 20.34 -15.68 -10.77
C PHE A 363 19.94 -17.15 -10.91
N THR A 364 20.73 -17.98 -11.58
CA THR A 364 20.39 -19.37 -11.91
C THR A 364 19.95 -20.14 -10.66
N ASP A 365 20.78 -20.15 -9.61
CA ASP A 365 20.51 -20.93 -8.39
C ASP A 365 19.18 -20.53 -7.72
N CYS A 366 18.91 -19.25 -7.57
CA CYS A 366 17.70 -18.76 -6.89
C CYS A 366 16.44 -18.98 -7.73
N ILE A 367 16.53 -18.84 -9.07
CA ILE A 367 15.44 -19.13 -9.99
C ILE A 367 15.11 -20.63 -9.99
N ASP A 368 16.11 -21.49 -10.11
CA ASP A 368 15.93 -22.95 -10.13
C ASP A 368 15.37 -23.46 -8.79
N TYR A 369 15.79 -22.86 -7.68
CA TYR A 369 15.23 -23.16 -6.37
C TYR A 369 13.74 -22.82 -6.31
N TYR A 370 13.38 -21.60 -6.72
CA TYR A 370 12.01 -21.11 -6.74
C TYR A 370 11.12 -21.98 -7.64
N GLU A 371 11.53 -22.24 -8.88
CA GLU A 371 10.73 -22.99 -9.86
C GLU A 371 10.51 -24.46 -9.45
N ARG A 372 11.49 -25.09 -8.81
CA ARG A 372 11.29 -26.43 -8.25
C ARG A 372 10.21 -26.46 -7.17
N HIS A 373 10.19 -25.45 -6.29
CA HIS A 373 9.16 -25.35 -5.25
C HIS A 373 7.79 -25.08 -5.85
N MET A 374 7.70 -24.14 -6.79
CA MET A 374 6.46 -23.83 -7.52
C MET A 374 5.89 -25.06 -8.22
N LEU A 375 6.73 -25.83 -8.91
CA LEU A 375 6.30 -27.04 -9.60
C LEU A 375 5.76 -28.09 -8.62
N ASN A 376 6.41 -28.26 -7.48
CA ASN A 376 5.96 -29.23 -6.47
C ASN A 376 4.61 -28.81 -5.85
N ASP A 377 4.45 -27.53 -5.54
CA ASP A 377 3.20 -27.01 -5.00
C ASP A 377 2.08 -27.08 -6.04
N ARG A 378 2.33 -26.69 -7.28
CA ARG A 378 1.38 -26.84 -8.37
C ARG A 378 0.87 -28.28 -8.51
N ARG A 379 1.75 -29.27 -8.44
CA ARG A 379 1.38 -30.69 -8.51
C ARG A 379 0.41 -31.11 -7.40
N LYS A 380 0.53 -30.53 -6.20
CA LYS A 380 -0.42 -30.80 -5.10
C LYS A 380 -1.83 -30.36 -5.49
N TYR A 381 -1.97 -29.15 -6.08
CA TYR A 381 -3.27 -28.63 -6.52
C TYR A 381 -3.80 -29.36 -7.75
N ASP A 382 -2.95 -29.73 -8.71
CA ASP A 382 -3.35 -30.55 -9.85
C ASP A 382 -3.91 -31.92 -9.40
N ASN A 383 -3.30 -32.55 -8.41
CA ASN A 383 -3.78 -33.82 -7.83
C ASN A 383 -5.10 -33.61 -7.07
N LEU A 384 -5.23 -32.56 -6.30
CA LEU A 384 -6.46 -32.22 -5.57
C LEU A 384 -7.62 -32.02 -6.56
N ILE A 385 -7.42 -31.25 -7.61
CA ILE A 385 -8.42 -31.00 -8.66
C ILE A 385 -8.84 -32.33 -9.34
N LYS A 386 -7.89 -33.22 -9.64
CA LYS A 386 -8.21 -34.53 -10.19
C LYS A 386 -9.09 -35.38 -9.26
N VAL A 387 -8.79 -35.37 -7.95
CA VAL A 387 -9.62 -36.07 -6.94
C VAL A 387 -11.03 -35.49 -6.89
N MET A 388 -11.17 -34.18 -6.92
CA MET A 388 -12.48 -33.51 -6.94
C MET A 388 -13.27 -33.86 -8.19
N GLN A 389 -12.66 -33.82 -9.37
CA GLN A 389 -13.26 -34.22 -10.64
C GLN A 389 -13.72 -35.67 -10.62
N THR A 390 -12.91 -36.59 -10.08
CA THR A 390 -13.26 -38.02 -9.97
C THR A 390 -14.46 -38.25 -9.05
N LYS A 391 -14.61 -37.42 -8.02
CA LYS A 391 -15.72 -37.47 -7.05
C LYS A 391 -16.93 -36.64 -7.48
N ASN A 392 -16.92 -36.01 -8.66
CA ASN A 392 -17.92 -35.04 -9.12
C ASN A 392 -18.19 -33.89 -8.13
N ILE A 393 -17.16 -33.42 -7.42
CA ILE A 393 -17.24 -32.30 -6.50
C ILE A 393 -16.89 -31.02 -7.29
N PRO A 394 -17.67 -29.93 -7.19
CA PRO A 394 -17.33 -28.68 -7.85
C PRO A 394 -16.03 -28.12 -7.32
N ILE A 395 -15.16 -27.64 -8.21
CA ILE A 395 -13.85 -27.09 -7.83
C ILE A 395 -14.06 -25.68 -7.30
N PRO A 396 -13.67 -25.38 -6.04
CA PRO A 396 -13.74 -24.03 -5.51
C PRO A 396 -12.83 -23.06 -6.26
N LYS A 397 -13.30 -21.81 -6.40
CA LYS A 397 -12.60 -20.74 -7.11
C LYS A 397 -11.20 -20.50 -6.52
N GLU A 398 -11.06 -20.54 -5.20
CA GLU A 398 -9.82 -20.35 -4.47
C GLU A 398 -8.74 -21.39 -4.85
N ILE A 399 -9.16 -22.61 -5.15
CA ILE A 399 -8.25 -23.69 -5.58
C ILE A 399 -7.79 -23.47 -7.01
N GLU A 400 -8.71 -23.06 -7.91
CA GLU A 400 -8.38 -22.74 -9.30
C GLU A 400 -7.45 -21.52 -9.39
N GLU A 401 -7.74 -20.47 -8.64
CA GLU A 401 -6.90 -19.26 -8.58
C GLU A 401 -5.51 -19.55 -8.03
N THR A 402 -5.42 -20.40 -6.99
CA THR A 402 -4.13 -20.83 -6.46
C THR A 402 -3.35 -21.66 -7.46
N ARG A 403 -4.01 -22.57 -8.18
CA ARG A 403 -3.36 -23.31 -9.25
C ARG A 403 -2.86 -22.38 -10.37
N ALA A 404 -3.65 -21.37 -10.73
CA ALA A 404 -3.26 -20.36 -11.72
C ALA A 404 -2.08 -19.51 -11.22
N TYR A 405 -2.04 -19.16 -9.93
CA TYR A 405 -0.90 -18.49 -9.31
C TYR A 405 0.40 -19.26 -9.51
N TYR A 406 0.41 -20.58 -9.27
CA TYR A 406 1.59 -21.43 -9.48
C TYR A 406 1.95 -21.65 -10.96
N SER A 407 1.24 -21.05 -11.89
CA SER A 407 1.53 -21.12 -13.33
C SER A 407 2.14 -19.83 -13.89
N LYS A 408 2.16 -18.76 -13.08
CA LYS A 408 2.76 -17.46 -13.39
C LYS A 408 4.26 -17.49 -13.15
#